data_7c2bb71ece59e3695b58ae53cc9c77d2
#
_entry.id   7c2bb71ece59e3695b58ae53cc9c77d2
#
_cell.length_a   1.000
_cell.length_b   1.000
_cell.length_c   1.000
_cell.angle_alpha   90.00
_cell.angle_beta   90.00
_cell.angle_gamma   90.00
#
_symmetry.space_group_name_H-M   'P 1'
#
loop_
_entity.id
_entity.type
_entity.pdbx_description
1 polymer ?
#
loop_
_entity_poly.entity_id
_entity_poly.type
_entity_poly.pdbx_seq_one_letter_code
_entity_poly.pdbx_strand_id
1 'polypeptide(L)'
;MVATGVFSVGASLAQSPLNIEVILNKPDAGGTLRVALCPNKEAYDTEKGCRTTSVAATGRTVRCSFDDVAPGTYAVKVFHDINNDGKLNTSWIGWPQEPYGFSNDAPVNMGPPSFKLAAITVGEKPRTARIQMR
;
A
#
# COMPACT_ATOMS: atom_id res chain seq x y z
N MET A 1 -8.49 6.41 41.06
CA MET A 1 -8.30 6.71 40.60
C MET A 1 -8.06 6.77 39.86
N VAL A 2 -7.97 7.01 39.35
CA VAL A 2 -7.60 7.33 38.60
C VAL A 2 -7.31 7.17 37.76
N ALA A 3 -7.22 7.30 37.68
CA ALA A 3 -6.77 7.37 36.90
C ALA A 3 -6.70 7.06 36.05
N THR A 4 -6.78 7.09 35.92
CA THR A 4 -6.64 7.05 35.13
C THR A 4 -6.68 6.76 34.24
N GLY A 5 -6.76 6.70 34.09
CA GLY A 5 -6.58 6.57 33.26
C GLY A 5 -6.66 6.72 32.44
N VAL A 6 -6.70 6.88 32.51
CA VAL A 6 -6.73 7.17 31.76
C VAL A 6 -6.24 7.37 30.83
N PHE A 7 -5.72 7.47 30.59
CA PHE A 7 -5.13 7.79 29.75
C PHE A 7 -5.05 7.03 28.72
N SER A 8 -5.05 6.34 28.94
CA SER A 8 -5.03 5.46 27.91
C SER A 8 -5.58 6.02 26.71
N VAL A 9 -6.14 6.85 27.03
CA VAL A 9 -6.74 7.51 26.21
C VAL A 9 -6.06 7.85 25.05
N GLY A 10 -5.26 8.57 25.22
CA GLY A 10 -4.74 9.18 24.19
C GLY A 10 -4.21 8.30 23.19
N ALA A 11 -3.47 7.47 23.59
CA ALA A 11 -2.72 6.70 22.71
C ALA A 11 -3.52 5.95 21.72
N SER A 12 -4.51 5.30 22.15
CA SER A 12 -5.27 4.45 21.28
C SER A 12 -6.01 5.20 20.21
N LEU A 13 -6.11 6.51 20.37
CA LEU A 13 -6.88 7.27 19.46
C LEU A 13 -6.24 7.43 18.13
N ALA A 14 -4.98 7.26 18.05
CA ALA A 14 -4.27 7.68 16.88
C ALA A 14 -4.21 6.63 15.79
N GLN A 15 -4.72 5.42 16.04
CA GLN A 15 -4.43 4.35 15.11
C GLN A 15 -5.69 3.65 14.65
N SER A 16 -5.80 3.48 13.35
CA SER A 16 -6.94 2.85 12.71
C SER A 16 -6.43 1.98 11.56
N PRO A 17 -7.23 1.02 11.13
CA PRO A 17 -6.83 0.23 9.98
C PRO A 17 -6.88 1.04 8.69
N LEU A 18 -5.95 0.78 7.81
CA LEU A 18 -6.00 1.25 6.45
C LEU A 18 -6.32 0.04 5.58
N ASN A 19 -7.49 0.06 4.97
CA ASN A 19 -7.93 -1.01 4.10
C ASN A 19 -7.49 -0.72 2.67
N ILE A 20 -6.97 -1.74 2.00
CA ILE A 20 -6.52 -1.60 0.62
C ILE A 20 -7.40 -2.49 -0.24
N GLU A 21 -8.00 -1.90 -1.27
CA GLU A 21 -8.80 -2.64 -2.22
C GLU A 21 -8.12 -2.53 -3.58
N VAL A 22 -7.68 -3.66 -4.10
CA VAL A 22 -6.89 -3.69 -5.33
C VAL A 22 -7.71 -4.33 -6.43
N ILE A 23 -7.85 -3.64 -7.54
CA ILE A 23 -8.58 -4.15 -8.70
C ILE A 23 -7.55 -4.71 -9.67
N LEU A 24 -7.60 -6.01 -9.89
CA LEU A 24 -6.63 -6.67 -10.75
C LEU A 24 -6.96 -6.46 -12.22
N ASN A 25 -5.93 -6.25 -13.03
CA ASN A 25 -6.11 -6.22 -14.48
C ASN A 25 -5.81 -7.59 -15.10
N LYS A 26 -5.26 -8.52 -14.32
CA LYS A 26 -5.04 -9.90 -14.73
C LYS A 26 -5.59 -10.84 -13.65
N PRO A 27 -6.90 -10.91 -13.51
CA PRO A 27 -7.50 -11.63 -12.36
C PRO A 27 -7.25 -13.13 -12.33
N ASP A 28 -6.93 -13.73 -13.46
CA ASP A 28 -6.72 -15.17 -13.52
C ASP A 28 -5.25 -15.57 -13.57
N ALA A 29 -4.34 -14.63 -13.33
CA ALA A 29 -2.91 -14.91 -13.46
C ALA A 29 -2.33 -15.64 -12.25
N GLY A 30 -3.04 -15.68 -11.14
CA GLY A 30 -2.53 -16.28 -9.91
C GLY A 30 -1.45 -15.43 -9.26
N GLY A 31 -0.59 -16.05 -8.50
CA GLY A 31 0.51 -15.36 -7.84
C GLY A 31 0.09 -14.61 -6.58
N THR A 32 0.88 -13.64 -6.22
CA THR A 32 0.74 -12.90 -4.96
C THR A 32 0.73 -11.40 -5.22
N LEU A 33 -0.13 -10.69 -4.53
CA LEU A 33 -0.03 -9.23 -4.48
C LEU A 33 0.91 -8.87 -3.35
N ARG A 34 1.85 -8.00 -3.63
CA ARG A 34 2.76 -7.47 -2.63
C ARG A 34 2.49 -6.00 -2.46
N VAL A 35 2.25 -5.60 -1.23
CA VAL A 35 1.78 -4.26 -0.92
C VAL A 35 2.71 -3.60 0.07
N ALA A 36 3.11 -2.38 -0.20
CA ALA A 36 3.97 -1.61 0.68
C ALA A 36 3.30 -0.31 1.07
N LEU A 37 3.30 -0.02 2.35
CA LEU A 37 2.78 1.23 2.91
C LEU A 37 3.98 2.07 3.35
N CYS A 38 4.20 3.18 2.69
CA CYS A 38 5.39 4.00 2.87
C CYS A 38 5.06 5.31 3.54
N PRO A 39 5.66 5.60 4.71
CA PRO A 39 5.26 6.74 5.53
C PRO A 39 5.87 8.07 5.11
N ASN A 40 6.82 8.07 4.20
CA ASN A 40 7.46 9.30 3.74
C ASN A 40 8.18 9.07 2.42
N LYS A 41 8.66 10.15 1.85
CA LYS A 41 9.32 10.11 0.56
C LYS A 41 10.56 9.22 0.55
N GLU A 42 11.36 9.30 1.59
CA GLU A 42 12.60 8.53 1.63
C GLU A 42 12.30 7.03 1.65
N ALA A 43 11.36 6.60 2.48
CA ALA A 43 10.96 5.19 2.52
C ALA A 43 10.38 4.76 1.18
N TYR A 44 9.60 5.62 0.56
CA TYR A 44 8.99 5.34 -0.73
C TYR A 44 10.07 5.15 -1.81
N ASP A 45 11.03 6.03 -1.84
CA ASP A 45 12.07 6.00 -2.87
C ASP A 45 13.04 4.84 -2.69
N THR A 46 13.39 4.51 -1.45
CA THR A 46 14.37 3.47 -1.16
C THR A 46 13.73 2.12 -0.87
N GLU A 47 12.43 2.13 -0.60
CA GLU A 47 11.66 0.96 -0.16
C GLU A 47 12.11 0.41 1.19
N LYS A 48 12.91 1.16 1.91
CA LYS A 48 13.32 0.83 3.25
C LYS A 48 12.47 1.60 4.24
N GLY A 49 11.93 0.91 5.23
CA GLY A 49 11.08 1.57 6.21
C GLY A 49 9.59 1.57 5.86
N CYS A 50 9.21 0.94 4.76
CA CYS A 50 7.80 0.73 4.46
C CYS A 50 7.31 -0.53 5.18
N ARG A 51 6.06 -0.50 5.61
CA ARG A 51 5.42 -1.72 6.09
C ARG A 51 4.97 -2.51 4.86
N THR A 52 5.11 -3.82 4.90
CA THR A 52 4.73 -4.64 3.76
C THR A 52 3.78 -5.75 4.17
N THR A 53 2.96 -6.16 3.23
CA THR A 53 2.10 -7.33 3.40
C THR A 53 1.95 -7.99 2.04
N SER A 54 1.50 -9.22 2.05
CA SER A 54 1.23 -9.93 0.81
C SER A 54 -0.05 -10.73 0.95
N VAL A 55 -0.73 -10.93 -0.16
CA VAL A 55 -2.00 -11.63 -0.17
C VAL A 55 -2.14 -12.33 -1.50
N ALA A 56 -2.81 -13.50 -1.51
CA ALA A 56 -3.02 -14.24 -2.74
C ALA A 56 -3.82 -13.40 -3.73
N ALA A 57 -3.39 -13.39 -4.98
CA ALA A 57 -4.06 -12.63 -6.03
C ALA A 57 -5.17 -13.48 -6.63
N THR A 58 -6.32 -13.47 -5.99
CA THR A 58 -7.47 -14.28 -6.41
C THR A 58 -8.66 -13.39 -6.71
N GLY A 59 -9.34 -13.66 -7.80
CA GLY A 59 -10.53 -12.91 -8.19
C GLY A 59 -10.16 -11.57 -8.80
N ARG A 60 -11.16 -10.76 -9.04
CA ARG A 60 -10.96 -9.45 -9.67
C ARG A 60 -10.58 -8.38 -8.65
N THR A 61 -11.14 -8.45 -7.45
CA THR A 61 -10.88 -7.49 -6.39
C THR A 61 -10.25 -8.23 -5.21
N VAL A 62 -9.11 -7.74 -4.78
CA VAL A 62 -8.37 -8.34 -3.67
C VAL A 62 -8.28 -7.29 -2.56
N ARG A 63 -8.54 -7.72 -1.33
CA ARG A 63 -8.53 -6.82 -0.19
C ARG A 63 -7.49 -7.26 0.82
N CYS A 64 -6.81 -6.28 1.37
CA CYS A 64 -5.91 -6.50 2.50
C CYS A 64 -5.96 -5.25 3.38
N SER A 65 -5.27 -5.27 4.49
CA SER A 65 -5.26 -4.11 5.37
C SER A 65 -3.95 -4.05 6.14
N PHE A 66 -3.66 -2.83 6.59
CA PHE A 66 -2.61 -2.61 7.58
C PHE A 66 -3.31 -2.15 8.85
N ASP A 67 -3.03 -2.83 9.96
CA ASP A 67 -3.60 -2.46 11.24
C ASP A 67 -2.76 -1.36 11.89
N ASP A 68 -3.41 -0.63 12.79
CA ASP A 68 -2.70 0.34 13.63
C ASP A 68 -1.86 1.34 12.82
N VAL A 69 -2.51 2.00 11.88
CA VAL A 69 -1.86 3.02 11.08
C VAL A 69 -2.09 4.38 11.74
N ALA A 70 -1.02 5.03 12.15
CA ALA A 70 -1.12 6.35 12.77
C ALA A 70 -1.55 7.39 11.74
N PRO A 71 -2.26 8.43 12.17
CA PRO A 71 -2.61 9.51 11.26
C PRO A 71 -1.36 10.10 10.61
N GLY A 72 -1.46 10.38 9.34
CA GLY A 72 -0.34 10.94 8.59
C GLY A 72 -0.53 10.79 7.10
N THR A 73 0.53 11.08 6.38
CA THR A 73 0.55 11.00 4.93
C THR A 73 1.36 9.78 4.53
N TYR A 74 0.80 8.98 3.63
CA TYR A 74 1.42 7.72 3.22
C TYR A 74 1.27 7.55 1.71
N ALA A 75 2.08 6.69 1.13
CA ALA A 75 1.86 6.22 -0.23
C ALA A 75 1.84 4.70 -0.20
N VAL A 76 1.01 4.10 -1.02
CA VAL A 76 0.89 2.66 -1.15
C VAL A 76 1.38 2.24 -2.53
N LYS A 77 2.24 1.22 -2.55
CA LYS A 77 2.72 0.61 -3.79
C LYS A 77 2.23 -0.82 -3.81
N VAL A 78 1.75 -1.26 -4.95
CA VAL A 78 1.32 -2.65 -5.12
C VAL A 78 1.94 -3.21 -6.38
N PHE A 79 2.44 -4.42 -6.32
CA PHE A 79 2.71 -5.14 -7.56
C PHE A 79 2.17 -6.56 -7.49
N HIS A 80 1.85 -7.07 -8.66
CA HIS A 80 1.28 -8.40 -8.79
C HIS A 80 2.41 -9.34 -9.18
N ASP A 81 2.92 -10.06 -8.19
CA ASP A 81 4.04 -10.98 -8.35
C ASP A 81 3.49 -12.29 -8.89
N ILE A 82 3.34 -12.36 -10.19
CA ILE A 82 2.67 -13.48 -10.85
C ILE A 82 3.48 -14.78 -10.71
N ASN A 83 4.78 -14.69 -10.80
CA ASN A 83 5.64 -15.86 -10.72
C ASN A 83 6.12 -16.18 -9.30
N ASN A 84 5.70 -15.41 -8.32
CA ASN A 84 6.04 -15.62 -6.90
C ASN A 84 7.54 -15.64 -6.62
N ASP A 85 8.31 -14.84 -7.36
CA ASP A 85 9.74 -14.80 -7.12
C ASP A 85 10.14 -13.78 -6.04
N GLY A 86 9.18 -13.06 -5.52
CA GLY A 86 9.42 -12.08 -4.47
C GLY A 86 10.02 -10.77 -4.95
N LYS A 87 10.17 -10.62 -6.25
CA LYS A 87 10.78 -9.44 -6.81
C LYS A 87 9.85 -8.80 -7.81
N LEU A 88 9.78 -7.50 -7.77
CA LEU A 88 9.23 -6.78 -8.89
C LEU A 88 10.28 -6.90 -10.00
N ASN A 89 9.98 -7.68 -10.99
CA ASN A 89 10.87 -7.88 -12.11
C ASN A 89 10.86 -6.65 -12.95
N THR A 90 11.45 -5.63 -12.41
CA THR A 90 11.66 -4.48 -13.17
C THR A 90 12.92 -3.93 -12.76
N SER A 91 13.59 -3.60 -13.68
CA SER A 91 14.18 -2.34 -13.52
C SER A 91 13.17 -1.38 -14.05
N TRP A 92 13.02 -0.31 -13.43
CA TRP A 92 12.25 0.76 -13.98
C TRP A 92 12.85 1.33 -15.26
N ILE A 93 13.97 0.79 -15.67
CA ILE A 93 14.59 1.10 -16.91
C ILE A 93 13.81 0.48 -18.04
N GLY A 94 13.21 -0.65 -17.80
CA GLY A 94 12.36 -1.29 -18.78
C GLY A 94 10.92 -1.19 -18.34
N TRP A 95 10.06 -1.76 -19.11
CA TRP A 95 8.66 -1.84 -18.76
C TRP A 95 8.48 -2.92 -17.72
N PRO A 96 7.65 -2.70 -16.70
CA PRO A 96 7.36 -3.75 -15.75
C PRO A 96 6.78 -4.95 -16.48
N GLN A 97 7.33 -6.10 -16.21
CA GLN A 97 6.82 -7.34 -16.73
C GLN A 97 5.53 -7.74 -16.02
N GLU A 98 5.33 -7.24 -14.82
CA GLU A 98 4.22 -7.59 -13.97
C GLU A 98 3.40 -6.34 -13.66
N PRO A 99 2.08 -6.51 -13.47
CA PRO A 99 1.22 -5.36 -13.16
C PRO A 99 1.61 -4.67 -11.86
N TYR A 100 1.33 -3.40 -11.79
CA TYR A 100 1.62 -2.57 -10.62
C TYR A 100 0.50 -1.57 -10.41
N GLY A 101 0.48 -0.95 -9.26
CA GLY A 101 -0.47 0.11 -8.96
C GLY A 101 0.03 0.95 -7.80
N PHE A 102 -0.47 2.16 -7.73
CA PHE A 102 -0.08 3.12 -6.69
C PHE A 102 -1.33 3.79 -6.14
N SER A 103 -1.27 4.20 -4.89
CA SER A 103 -2.36 4.96 -4.29
C SER A 103 -2.64 6.21 -5.12
N ASN A 104 -3.85 6.72 -5.03
CA ASN A 104 -4.35 7.80 -5.87
C ASN A 104 -4.38 7.45 -7.36
N ASP A 105 -4.22 6.17 -7.70
CA ASP A 105 -4.07 5.74 -9.08
C ASP A 105 -3.04 6.59 -9.81
N ALA A 106 -1.98 6.97 -9.09
CA ALA A 106 -0.94 7.82 -9.64
C ALA A 106 -0.33 7.15 -10.88
N PRO A 107 -0.22 7.88 -11.98
CA PRO A 107 0.23 7.27 -13.23
C PRO A 107 1.73 7.07 -13.26
N VAL A 108 2.16 6.10 -14.05
CA VAL A 108 3.58 5.86 -14.30
C VAL A 108 3.93 6.54 -15.62
N ASN A 109 4.89 7.44 -15.54
CA ASN A 109 5.41 8.14 -16.72
C ASN A 109 6.92 8.10 -16.64
N MET A 110 7.52 7.22 -17.43
CA MET A 110 8.97 7.10 -17.46
C MET A 110 9.57 6.71 -16.10
N GLY A 111 8.79 6.03 -15.30
CA GLY A 111 9.20 5.62 -13.97
C GLY A 111 8.05 5.70 -13.00
N PRO A 112 8.23 5.27 -11.76
CA PRO A 112 7.15 5.31 -10.78
C PRO A 112 6.76 6.75 -10.48
N PRO A 113 5.51 6.98 -10.07
CA PRO A 113 5.09 8.32 -9.67
C PRO A 113 5.86 8.74 -8.42
N SER A 114 5.93 10.04 -8.20
CA SER A 114 6.57 10.56 -7.00
C SER A 114 5.71 10.23 -5.76
N PHE A 115 6.33 10.24 -4.60
CA PHE A 115 5.60 10.08 -3.34
C PHE A 115 4.44 11.08 -3.28
N LYS A 116 4.67 12.31 -3.67
CA LYS A 116 3.65 13.35 -3.60
C LYS A 116 2.41 13.00 -4.42
N LEU A 117 2.61 12.45 -5.62
CA LEU A 117 1.48 12.08 -6.46
C LEU A 117 0.69 10.89 -5.93
N ALA A 118 1.37 9.98 -5.26
CA ALA A 118 0.74 8.81 -4.69
C ALA A 118 0.25 9.01 -3.26
N ALA A 119 0.54 10.15 -2.66
CA ALA A 119 0.28 10.37 -1.24
C ALA A 119 -1.21 10.41 -0.92
N ILE A 120 -1.57 9.75 0.17
CA ILE A 120 -2.92 9.78 0.73
C ILE A 120 -2.83 10.17 2.18
N THR A 121 -3.89 10.74 2.72
CA THR A 121 -3.95 11.13 4.11
C THR A 121 -4.74 10.08 4.88
N VAL A 122 -4.17 9.62 5.97
CA VAL A 122 -4.85 8.71 6.90
C VAL A 122 -5.14 9.52 8.15
N GLY A 123 -6.40 9.51 8.56
CA GLY A 123 -6.83 10.21 9.78
C GLY A 123 -7.07 9.24 10.91
N GLU A 124 -7.93 9.64 11.84
CA GLU A 124 -8.23 8.82 13.01
C GLU A 124 -9.28 7.76 12.74
N LYS A 125 -9.93 7.82 11.61
CA LYS A 125 -10.98 6.85 11.25
C LYS A 125 -10.45 5.87 10.23
N PRO A 126 -11.02 4.67 10.17
CA PRO A 126 -10.64 3.72 9.13
C PRO A 126 -10.80 4.33 7.74
N ARG A 127 -9.91 3.99 6.87
CA ARG A 127 -9.92 4.48 5.50
C ARG A 127 -9.71 3.31 4.55
N THR A 128 -10.28 3.41 3.34
CA THR A 128 -10.07 2.46 2.27
C THR A 128 -9.39 3.16 1.11
N ALA A 129 -8.28 2.60 0.66
CA ALA A 129 -7.61 3.09 -0.54
C ALA A 129 -7.87 2.08 -1.65
N ARG A 130 -8.40 2.56 -2.76
CA ARG A 130 -8.64 1.71 -3.94
C ARG A 130 -7.54 1.95 -4.94
N ILE A 131 -7.01 0.86 -5.48
CA ILE A 131 -5.90 0.91 -6.42
C ILE A 131 -6.22 0.06 -7.62
N GLN A 132 -6.15 0.64 -8.80
CA GLN A 132 -6.34 -0.07 -10.05
C GLN A 132 -4.99 -0.52 -10.57
N MET A 133 -4.83 -1.81 -10.77
CA MET A 133 -3.59 -2.35 -11.34
C MET A 133 -3.51 -2.05 -12.83
N ARG A 134 -2.29 -1.87 -13.31
CA ARG A 134 -2.01 -1.53 -14.70
C ARG A 134 -0.85 -2.33 -15.27
#